data_842dd0f947662e840b75d78ace7a55b0
#
_entry.id   842dd0f947662e840b75d78ace7a55b0
#
_cell.length_a   1.000
_cell.length_b   1.000
_cell.length_c   1.000
_cell.angle_alpha   90.00
_cell.angle_beta   90.00
_cell.angle_gamma   90.00
#
_symmetry.space_group_name_H-M   'P 1'
#
loop_
_entity.id
_entity.type
_entity.pdbx_description
1 polymer ?
#
loop_
_entity_poly.entity_id
_entity_poly.type
_entity_poly.pdbx_seq_one_letter_code
_entity_poly.pdbx_strand_id
1 'polypeptide(L)'
;MNTDGPTLVIAGAGSGKTRVLTYRIANLLSKGVPAYRILALTFTNKAAREMQKRIATLVGQSNAANLWMGTFHSIFSKILRVEAENLGYTSNFTIYDSQDYKNLIKSIVKDLKLDDKVYKPNDVLGRISMAKNNLIVAQAYAQSAKITSADQAAKKPKISEIYKYYQARCKQSDVMDFDDLLLQTNILFRDFPEILEKYQNKFDYILVDEYQDTNYSQYLIIKKLA
;
A
#
# COMPACT_ATOMS: atom_id res chain seq x y z
N MET A 1 -1.92 -27.47 -15.72
CA MET A 1 -1.95 -26.45 -14.66
C MET A 1 -3.22 -25.63 -14.85
N ASN A 2 -4.06 -25.55 -13.83
CA ASN A 2 -5.22 -24.67 -13.86
C ASN A 2 -4.74 -23.22 -13.87
N THR A 3 -5.10 -22.45 -14.88
CA THR A 3 -4.72 -21.02 -15.01
C THR A 3 -5.86 -20.08 -14.64
N ASP A 4 -7.08 -20.61 -14.58
CA ASP A 4 -8.28 -19.81 -14.40
C ASP A 4 -8.84 -19.92 -12.97
N GLY A 5 -9.41 -18.81 -12.51
CA GLY A 5 -10.00 -18.69 -11.19
C GLY A 5 -9.01 -18.53 -10.02
N PRO A 6 -9.53 -18.23 -8.82
CA PRO A 6 -8.73 -18.02 -7.63
C PRO A 6 -8.01 -19.29 -7.21
N THR A 7 -6.72 -19.20 -6.96
CA THR A 7 -5.87 -20.32 -6.55
C THR A 7 -5.03 -19.94 -5.34
N LEU A 8 -5.18 -20.64 -4.23
CA LEU A 8 -4.34 -20.51 -3.04
C LEU A 8 -3.35 -21.68 -2.97
N VAL A 9 -2.06 -21.37 -2.88
CA VAL A 9 -1.00 -22.37 -2.71
C VAL A 9 -0.49 -22.29 -1.27
N ILE A 10 -0.74 -23.34 -0.50
CA ILE A 10 -0.27 -23.48 0.88
C ILE A 10 0.98 -24.37 0.87
N ALA A 11 2.09 -23.83 1.40
CA ALA A 11 3.34 -24.55 1.44
C ALA A 11 4.24 -24.06 2.59
N GLY A 12 4.98 -24.94 3.22
CA GLY A 12 5.87 -24.62 4.34
C GLY A 12 7.04 -23.71 3.97
N ALA A 13 7.76 -23.21 4.96
CA ALA A 13 8.97 -22.44 4.73
C ALA A 13 10.00 -23.28 3.96
N GLY A 14 10.70 -22.68 2.98
CA GLY A 14 11.69 -23.38 2.16
C GLY A 14 11.13 -24.33 1.08
N SER A 15 9.82 -24.54 1.00
CA SER A 15 9.18 -25.45 0.03
C SER A 15 9.17 -24.93 -1.42
N GLY A 16 9.60 -23.69 -1.65
CA GLY A 16 9.68 -23.10 -2.98
C GLY A 16 8.44 -22.33 -3.41
N LYS A 17 7.63 -21.75 -2.50
CA LYS A 17 6.45 -20.92 -2.83
C LYS A 17 6.74 -19.88 -3.91
N THR A 18 7.76 -19.07 -3.70
CA THR A 18 8.19 -18.04 -4.68
C THR A 18 8.56 -18.65 -6.04
N ARG A 19 9.11 -19.89 -6.05
CA ARG A 19 9.41 -20.61 -7.28
C ARG A 19 8.13 -21.00 -8.02
N VAL A 20 7.11 -21.47 -7.32
CA VAL A 20 5.79 -21.78 -7.92
C VAL A 20 5.21 -20.54 -8.60
N LEU A 21 5.24 -19.39 -7.93
CA LEU A 21 4.74 -18.12 -8.48
C LEU A 21 5.55 -17.69 -9.71
N THR A 22 6.87 -17.80 -9.67
CA THR A 22 7.76 -17.49 -10.80
C THR A 22 7.44 -18.36 -12.04
N TYR A 23 7.29 -19.67 -11.84
CA TYR A 23 6.95 -20.61 -12.93
C TYR A 23 5.51 -20.41 -13.42
N ARG A 24 4.56 -20.01 -12.57
CA ARG A 24 3.21 -19.67 -13.00
C ARG A 24 3.22 -18.45 -13.93
N ILE A 25 3.97 -17.40 -13.60
CA ILE A 25 4.14 -16.23 -14.47
C ILE A 25 4.78 -16.63 -15.80
N ALA A 26 5.86 -17.40 -15.77
CA ALA A 26 6.52 -17.88 -16.97
C ALA A 26 5.59 -18.71 -17.87
N ASN A 27 4.76 -19.56 -17.28
CA ASN A 27 3.74 -20.34 -18.00
C ASN A 27 2.64 -19.46 -18.60
N LEU A 28 2.19 -18.40 -17.92
CA LEU A 28 1.21 -17.45 -18.48
C LEU A 28 1.79 -16.74 -19.69
N LEU A 29 3.02 -16.24 -19.59
CA LEU A 29 3.73 -15.58 -20.68
C LEU A 29 3.95 -16.53 -21.88
N SER A 30 4.32 -17.80 -21.63
CA SER A 30 4.50 -18.80 -22.69
C SER A 30 3.19 -19.19 -23.40
N LYS A 31 2.04 -18.98 -22.74
CA LYS A 31 0.71 -19.16 -23.32
C LYS A 31 0.20 -17.93 -24.07
N GLY A 32 1.03 -16.89 -24.22
CA GLY A 32 0.70 -15.67 -24.96
C GLY A 32 -0.02 -14.60 -24.14
N VAL A 33 -0.13 -14.75 -22.80
CA VAL A 33 -0.67 -13.68 -21.96
C VAL A 33 0.28 -12.49 -22.01
N PRO A 34 -0.17 -11.28 -22.38
CA PRO A 34 0.70 -10.12 -22.44
C PRO A 34 1.24 -9.75 -21.05
N ALA A 35 2.53 -9.47 -20.94
CA ALA A 35 3.18 -9.21 -19.65
C ALA A 35 2.54 -8.04 -18.87
N TYR A 36 2.09 -6.99 -19.57
CA TYR A 36 1.44 -5.84 -18.95
C TYR A 36 0.06 -6.13 -18.35
N ARG A 37 -0.52 -7.29 -18.63
CA ARG A 37 -1.78 -7.77 -18.06
C ARG A 37 -1.58 -8.63 -16.80
N ILE A 38 -0.34 -8.83 -16.38
CA ILE A 38 0.00 -9.62 -15.19
C ILE A 38 0.51 -8.66 -14.11
N LEU A 39 -0.17 -8.67 -12.96
CA LEU A 39 0.24 -7.97 -11.74
C LEU A 39 0.84 -8.98 -10.75
N ALA A 40 2.09 -8.78 -10.34
CA ALA A 40 2.76 -9.62 -9.34
C ALA A 40 3.24 -8.77 -8.15
N LEU A 41 2.71 -9.06 -6.98
CA LEU A 41 2.96 -8.31 -5.75
C LEU A 41 3.78 -9.13 -4.77
N THR A 42 4.74 -8.46 -4.12
CA THR A 42 5.55 -9.02 -3.02
C THR A 42 5.77 -7.97 -1.93
N PHE A 43 6.43 -8.36 -0.83
CA PHE A 43 6.61 -7.46 0.32
C PHE A 43 7.92 -6.67 0.30
N THR A 44 8.96 -7.18 -0.37
CA THR A 44 10.27 -6.53 -0.34
C THR A 44 10.81 -6.26 -1.75
N ASN A 45 11.53 -5.15 -1.89
CA ASN A 45 12.21 -4.81 -3.15
C ASN A 45 13.26 -5.86 -3.55
N LYS A 46 13.86 -6.55 -2.56
CA LYS A 46 14.80 -7.64 -2.82
C LYS A 46 14.09 -8.82 -3.47
N ALA A 47 12.96 -9.25 -2.89
CA ALA A 47 12.16 -10.35 -3.44
C ALA A 47 11.64 -10.02 -4.84
N ALA A 48 11.13 -8.79 -5.06
CA ALA A 48 10.67 -8.35 -6.38
C ALA A 48 11.80 -8.44 -7.43
N ARG A 49 12.99 -7.93 -7.13
CA ARG A 49 14.15 -7.97 -8.04
C ARG A 49 14.61 -9.40 -8.32
N GLU A 50 14.65 -10.26 -7.31
CA GLU A 50 15.05 -11.65 -7.45
C GLU A 50 14.05 -12.43 -8.31
N MET A 51 12.76 -12.24 -8.07
CA MET A 51 11.69 -12.84 -8.86
C MET A 51 11.76 -12.38 -10.32
N GLN A 52 11.94 -11.09 -10.57
CA GLN A 52 12.08 -10.55 -11.93
C GLN A 52 13.27 -11.14 -12.68
N LYS A 53 14.42 -11.29 -12.01
CA LYS A 53 15.60 -11.94 -12.61
C LYS A 53 15.31 -13.40 -12.99
N ARG A 54 14.65 -14.15 -12.11
CA ARG A 54 14.28 -15.55 -12.36
C ARG A 54 13.31 -15.68 -13.54
N ILE A 55 12.32 -14.80 -13.63
CA ILE A 55 11.38 -14.78 -14.75
C ILE A 55 12.12 -14.43 -16.04
N ALA A 56 12.98 -13.41 -16.04
CA ALA A 56 13.77 -13.03 -17.20
C ALA A 56 14.68 -14.18 -17.71
N THR A 57 15.22 -15.01 -16.82
CA THR A 57 15.98 -16.19 -17.17
C THR A 57 15.11 -17.26 -17.87
N LEU A 58 13.83 -17.37 -17.52
CA LEU A 58 12.91 -18.38 -18.09
C LEU A 58 12.29 -17.97 -19.42
N VAL A 59 11.95 -16.68 -19.58
CA VAL A 59 11.15 -16.20 -20.72
C VAL A 59 11.82 -15.10 -21.55
N GLY A 60 13.04 -14.71 -21.20
CA GLY A 60 13.79 -13.63 -21.83
C GLY A 60 13.51 -12.27 -21.21
N GLN A 61 14.50 -11.38 -21.31
CA GLN A 61 14.49 -10.05 -20.68
C GLN A 61 13.36 -9.15 -21.22
N SER A 62 13.11 -9.16 -22.50
CA SER A 62 12.05 -8.36 -23.15
C SER A 62 10.66 -8.73 -22.65
N ASN A 63 10.38 -10.02 -22.48
CA ASN A 63 9.08 -10.49 -21.99
C ASN A 63 8.87 -10.19 -20.52
N ALA A 64 9.95 -10.17 -19.72
CA ALA A 64 9.88 -9.86 -18.29
C ALA A 64 9.81 -8.35 -18.00
N ALA A 65 10.27 -7.49 -18.91
CA ALA A 65 10.40 -6.05 -18.68
C ALA A 65 9.04 -5.34 -18.49
N ASN A 66 8.00 -5.81 -19.16
CA ASN A 66 6.66 -5.18 -19.16
C ASN A 66 5.72 -5.73 -18.07
N LEU A 67 6.19 -6.63 -17.21
CA LEU A 67 5.41 -7.11 -16.06
C LEU A 67 5.16 -5.99 -15.06
N TRP A 68 3.93 -5.90 -14.58
CA TRP A 68 3.63 -5.08 -13.41
C TRP A 68 4.04 -5.84 -12.15
N MET A 69 5.32 -5.72 -11.81
CA MET A 69 5.91 -6.45 -10.68
C MET A 69 6.61 -5.50 -9.71
N GLY A 70 6.36 -5.70 -8.43
CA GLY A 70 6.98 -4.89 -7.38
C GLY A 70 6.39 -5.16 -6.00
N THR A 71 6.76 -4.30 -5.06
CA THR A 71 6.09 -4.26 -3.75
C THR A 71 4.74 -3.56 -3.88
N PHE A 72 3.82 -3.84 -2.95
CA PHE A 72 2.54 -3.12 -2.86
C PHE A 72 2.75 -1.60 -2.99
N HIS A 73 3.59 -1.03 -2.17
CA HIS A 73 3.86 0.41 -2.18
C HIS A 73 4.40 0.91 -3.52
N SER A 74 5.33 0.18 -4.15
CA SER A 74 5.91 0.60 -5.42
C SER A 74 4.91 0.57 -6.58
N ILE A 75 4.04 -0.43 -6.61
CA ILE A 75 3.01 -0.56 -7.64
C ILE A 75 1.91 0.48 -7.45
N PHE A 76 1.39 0.61 -6.21
CA PHE A 76 0.29 1.52 -5.96
C PHE A 76 0.73 2.98 -5.96
N SER A 77 1.98 3.31 -5.65
CA SER A 77 2.52 4.65 -5.90
C SER A 77 2.53 5.01 -7.39
N LYS A 78 2.81 4.05 -8.30
CA LYS A 78 2.72 4.30 -9.74
C LYS A 78 1.28 4.58 -10.19
N ILE A 79 0.32 3.83 -9.66
CA ILE A 79 -1.11 4.05 -9.95
C ILE A 79 -1.51 5.43 -9.42
N LEU A 80 -1.18 5.75 -8.17
CA LEU A 80 -1.50 7.04 -7.56
C LEU A 80 -0.89 8.21 -8.33
N ARG A 81 0.31 8.10 -8.89
CA ARG A 81 0.89 9.18 -9.71
C ARG A 81 0.09 9.43 -10.99
N VAL A 82 -0.46 8.38 -11.59
CA VAL A 82 -1.31 8.52 -12.79
C VAL A 82 -2.66 9.13 -12.44
N GLU A 83 -3.22 8.77 -11.29
CA GLU A 83 -4.58 9.15 -10.88
C GLU A 83 -4.60 10.25 -9.80
N ALA A 84 -3.47 10.91 -9.53
CA ALA A 84 -3.27 11.82 -8.40
C ALA A 84 -4.31 12.95 -8.34
N GLU A 85 -4.66 13.52 -9.48
CA GLU A 85 -5.59 14.65 -9.58
C GLU A 85 -6.98 14.32 -9.05
N ASN A 86 -7.46 13.09 -9.24
CA ASN A 86 -8.74 12.63 -8.69
C ASN A 86 -8.77 12.69 -7.16
N LEU A 87 -7.62 12.51 -6.53
CA LEU A 87 -7.46 12.62 -5.09
C LEU A 87 -7.05 14.04 -4.65
N GLY A 88 -6.92 14.99 -5.60
CA GLY A 88 -6.46 16.36 -5.37
C GLY A 88 -4.99 16.45 -4.95
N TYR A 89 -4.14 15.57 -5.46
CA TYR A 89 -2.67 15.64 -5.42
C TYR A 89 -2.13 15.92 -6.81
N THR A 90 -0.89 16.37 -6.90
CA THR A 90 -0.20 16.42 -8.19
C THR A 90 0.42 15.07 -8.54
N SER A 91 0.70 14.80 -9.82
CA SER A 91 1.40 13.59 -10.24
C SER A 91 2.82 13.47 -9.66
N ASN A 92 3.38 14.60 -9.22
CA ASN A 92 4.73 14.72 -8.64
C ASN A 92 4.73 14.77 -7.11
N PHE A 93 3.64 14.38 -6.43
CA PHE A 93 3.60 14.37 -4.97
C PHE A 93 4.85 13.72 -4.37
N THR A 94 5.30 14.26 -3.26
CA THR A 94 6.47 13.73 -2.54
C THR A 94 6.06 12.58 -1.62
N ILE A 95 6.90 11.56 -1.52
CA ILE A 95 6.74 10.51 -0.52
C ILE A 95 7.72 10.80 0.62
N TYR A 96 7.19 11.12 1.79
CA TYR A 96 8.00 11.38 2.97
C TYR A 96 8.67 10.11 3.50
N ASP A 97 9.89 10.26 3.96
CA ASP A 97 10.60 9.20 4.68
C ASP A 97 10.28 9.22 6.19
N SER A 98 10.88 8.28 6.92
CA SER A 98 10.63 8.14 8.35
C SER A 98 11.08 9.34 9.18
N GLN A 99 12.06 10.12 8.71
CA GLN A 99 12.54 11.30 9.41
C GLN A 99 11.63 12.51 9.14
N ASP A 100 11.15 12.65 7.91
CA ASP A 100 10.28 13.74 7.50
C ASP A 100 8.99 13.77 8.32
N TYR A 101 8.28 12.64 8.40
CA TYR A 101 7.03 12.61 9.15
C TYR A 101 7.23 12.67 10.68
N LYS A 102 8.37 12.21 11.22
CA LYS A 102 8.70 12.47 12.63
C LYS A 102 8.89 13.95 12.92
N ASN A 103 9.57 14.66 12.02
CA ASN A 103 9.77 16.10 12.14
C ASN A 103 8.44 16.86 12.03
N LEU A 104 7.55 16.41 11.11
CA LEU A 104 6.21 16.97 10.97
C LEU A 104 5.39 16.80 12.27
N ILE A 105 5.40 15.60 12.87
CA ILE A 105 4.71 15.36 14.15
C ILE A 105 5.29 16.24 15.27
N LYS A 106 6.62 16.36 15.37
CA LYS A 106 7.26 17.26 16.37
C LYS A 106 6.79 18.71 16.21
N SER A 107 6.74 19.21 14.97
CA SER A 107 6.22 20.54 14.69
C SER A 107 4.77 20.69 15.12
N ILE A 108 3.90 19.73 14.81
CA ILE A 108 2.48 19.76 15.17
C ILE A 108 2.31 19.76 16.69
N VAL A 109 3.03 18.89 17.40
CA VAL A 109 2.99 18.82 18.87
C VAL A 109 3.40 20.17 19.50
N LYS A 110 4.46 20.81 18.96
CA LYS A 110 4.91 22.13 19.41
C LYS A 110 3.87 23.23 19.13
N ASP A 111 3.28 23.24 17.94
CA ASP A 111 2.30 24.26 17.55
C ASP A 111 1.00 24.15 18.36
N LEU A 112 0.63 22.93 18.71
CA LEU A 112 -0.50 22.65 19.60
C LEU A 112 -0.17 22.85 21.07
N LYS A 113 1.06 23.26 21.42
CA LYS A 113 1.56 23.46 22.79
C LYS A 113 1.36 22.22 23.67
N LEU A 114 1.53 21.04 23.11
CA LEU A 114 1.42 19.77 23.79
C LEU A 114 2.78 19.32 24.36
N ASP A 115 2.76 18.51 25.41
CA ASP A 115 3.97 17.95 26.03
C ASP A 115 4.61 16.89 25.10
N ASP A 116 5.84 17.17 24.64
CA ASP A 116 6.61 16.29 23.74
C ASP A 116 7.05 14.96 24.40
N LYS A 117 7.12 14.93 25.74
CA LYS A 117 7.38 13.69 26.49
C LYS A 117 6.18 12.75 26.47
N VAL A 118 4.96 13.30 26.42
CA VAL A 118 3.70 12.55 26.32
C VAL A 118 3.44 12.14 24.87
N TYR A 119 3.56 13.07 23.94
CA TYR A 119 3.28 12.86 22.51
C TYR A 119 4.56 12.62 21.70
N LYS A 120 5.30 11.56 22.08
CA LYS A 120 6.51 11.17 21.35
C LYS A 120 6.20 10.83 19.90
N PRO A 121 6.98 11.31 18.92
CA PRO A 121 6.68 11.11 17.50
C PRO A 121 6.45 9.66 17.10
N ASN A 122 7.27 8.73 17.58
CA ASN A 122 7.12 7.32 17.25
C ASN A 122 5.78 6.72 17.76
N ASP A 123 5.34 7.12 18.97
CA ASP A 123 4.08 6.63 19.53
C ASP A 123 2.87 7.19 18.78
N VAL A 124 2.91 8.48 18.44
CA VAL A 124 1.87 9.14 17.64
C VAL A 124 1.77 8.51 16.28
N LEU A 125 2.92 8.36 15.59
CA LEU A 125 2.98 7.75 14.27
C LEU A 125 2.50 6.30 14.28
N GLY A 126 2.85 5.51 15.29
CA GLY A 126 2.36 4.14 15.43
C GLY A 126 0.83 4.06 15.48
N ARG A 127 0.17 5.00 16.14
CA ARG A 127 -1.30 5.08 16.20
C ARG A 127 -1.90 5.54 14.86
N ILE A 128 -1.30 6.53 14.21
CA ILE A 128 -1.72 7.00 12.88
C ILE A 128 -1.53 5.90 11.85
N SER A 129 -0.39 5.23 11.84
CA SER A 129 -0.10 4.10 10.95
C SER A 129 -1.11 2.96 11.14
N MET A 130 -1.38 2.57 12.39
CA MET A 130 -2.40 1.56 12.68
C MET A 130 -3.78 1.97 12.15
N ALA A 131 -4.16 3.24 12.32
CA ALA A 131 -5.42 3.76 11.79
C ALA A 131 -5.46 3.68 10.26
N LYS A 132 -4.43 4.17 9.58
CA LYS A 132 -4.34 4.14 8.11
C LYS A 132 -4.37 2.72 7.55
N ASN A 133 -3.64 1.79 8.16
CA ASN A 133 -3.65 0.37 7.76
C ASN A 133 -5.01 -0.32 7.95
N ASN A 134 -5.86 0.24 8.84
CA ASN A 134 -7.26 -0.17 9.01
C ASN A 134 -8.25 0.75 8.26
N LEU A 135 -7.76 1.59 7.34
CA LEU A 135 -8.55 2.52 6.52
C LEU A 135 -9.34 3.56 7.33
N ILE A 136 -8.85 3.92 8.50
CA ILE A 136 -9.46 4.91 9.39
C ILE A 136 -8.78 6.27 9.14
N VAL A 137 -9.45 7.15 8.40
CA VAL A 137 -9.01 8.54 8.19
C VAL A 137 -9.18 9.38 9.47
N ALA A 138 -8.51 10.53 9.56
CA ALA A 138 -8.50 11.37 10.76
C ALA A 138 -9.90 11.75 11.27
N GLN A 139 -10.86 11.99 10.37
CA GLN A 139 -12.24 12.28 10.74
C GLN A 139 -12.92 11.07 11.41
N ALA A 140 -12.82 9.89 10.81
CA ALA A 140 -13.39 8.66 11.36
C ALA A 140 -12.71 8.27 12.69
N TYR A 141 -11.40 8.53 12.82
CA TYR A 141 -10.64 8.34 14.06
C TYR A 141 -11.25 9.18 15.20
N ALA A 142 -11.48 10.46 14.96
CA ALA A 142 -12.04 11.38 15.95
C ALA A 142 -13.48 11.01 16.35
N GLN A 143 -14.26 10.41 15.45
CA GLN A 143 -15.65 9.99 15.68
C GLN A 143 -15.77 8.62 16.36
N SER A 144 -14.69 7.85 16.42
CA SER A 144 -14.69 6.52 17.03
C SER A 144 -14.54 6.60 18.56
N ALA A 145 -15.63 6.42 19.29
CA ALA A 145 -15.61 6.39 20.77
C ALA A 145 -14.64 5.32 21.31
N LYS A 146 -14.54 4.17 20.65
CA LYS A 146 -13.61 3.10 21.03
C LYS A 146 -12.14 3.56 20.97
N ILE A 147 -11.76 4.25 19.88
CA ILE A 147 -10.38 4.69 19.67
C ILE A 147 -10.06 5.85 20.61
N THR A 148 -10.93 6.84 20.69
CA THR A 148 -10.71 8.02 21.55
C THR A 148 -10.69 7.67 23.03
N SER A 149 -11.53 6.72 23.50
CA SER A 149 -11.47 6.20 24.85
C SER A 149 -10.15 5.45 25.15
N ALA A 150 -9.64 4.68 24.19
CA ALA A 150 -8.33 4.03 24.32
C ALA A 150 -7.19 5.05 24.40
N ASP A 151 -7.28 6.15 23.64
CA ASP A 151 -6.32 7.25 23.73
C ASP A 151 -6.38 7.98 25.09
N GLN A 152 -7.59 8.19 25.61
CA GLN A 152 -7.78 8.76 26.97
C GLN A 152 -7.18 7.86 28.04
N ALA A 153 -7.47 6.55 28.00
CA ALA A 153 -6.91 5.57 28.93
C ALA A 153 -5.37 5.53 28.87
N ALA A 154 -4.79 5.73 27.68
CA ALA A 154 -3.35 5.84 27.48
C ALA A 154 -2.78 7.22 27.83
N LYS A 155 -3.57 8.14 28.41
CA LYS A 155 -3.21 9.53 28.74
C LYS A 155 -2.73 10.35 27.53
N LYS A 156 -3.27 10.05 26.34
CA LYS A 156 -2.94 10.74 25.07
C LYS A 156 -4.20 11.21 24.32
N PRO A 157 -5.12 11.98 24.95
CA PRO A 157 -6.43 12.31 24.36
C PRO A 157 -6.36 13.17 23.09
N LYS A 158 -5.19 13.76 22.79
CA LYS A 158 -5.02 14.66 21.63
C LYS A 158 -4.52 13.98 20.36
N ILE A 159 -4.44 12.65 20.32
CA ILE A 159 -3.99 11.93 19.10
C ILE A 159 -4.88 12.25 17.89
N SER A 160 -6.20 12.26 18.05
CA SER A 160 -7.14 12.59 16.97
C SER A 160 -6.91 13.99 16.39
N GLU A 161 -6.62 14.96 17.26
CA GLU A 161 -6.30 16.34 16.85
C GLU A 161 -4.97 16.39 16.09
N ILE A 162 -3.92 15.74 16.61
CA ILE A 162 -2.62 15.63 15.93
C ILE A 162 -2.78 14.96 14.58
N TYR A 163 -3.56 13.88 14.47
CA TYR A 163 -3.78 13.18 13.20
C TYR A 163 -4.48 14.08 12.17
N LYS A 164 -5.48 14.87 12.61
CA LYS A 164 -6.17 15.84 11.74
C LYS A 164 -5.18 16.86 11.18
N TYR A 165 -4.34 17.46 12.03
CA TYR A 165 -3.32 18.43 11.58
C TYR A 165 -2.27 17.77 10.68
N TYR A 166 -1.85 16.55 11.01
CA TYR A 166 -0.92 15.79 10.20
C TYR A 166 -1.43 15.58 8.78
N GLN A 167 -2.66 15.06 8.65
CA GLN A 167 -3.29 14.80 7.35
C GLN A 167 -3.48 16.11 6.55
N ALA A 168 -3.90 17.20 7.21
CA ALA A 168 -4.08 18.48 6.56
C ALA A 168 -2.76 19.06 6.02
N ARG A 169 -1.67 19.00 6.80
CA ARG A 169 -0.35 19.48 6.38
C ARG A 169 0.26 18.64 5.27
N CYS A 170 0.14 17.31 5.35
CA CYS A 170 0.56 16.42 4.26
C CYS A 170 -0.16 16.79 2.97
N LYS A 171 -1.48 16.99 3.04
CA LYS A 171 -2.29 17.39 1.88
C LYS A 171 -1.87 18.75 1.31
N GLN A 172 -1.70 19.75 2.17
CA GLN A 172 -1.30 21.09 1.77
C GLN A 172 0.09 21.14 1.12
N SER A 173 0.99 20.27 1.56
CA SER A 173 2.37 20.20 1.04
C SER A 173 2.50 19.24 -0.15
N ASP A 174 1.42 18.67 -0.66
CA ASP A 174 1.42 17.67 -1.73
C ASP A 174 2.30 16.45 -1.40
N VAL A 175 2.10 15.90 -0.20
CA VAL A 175 2.93 14.82 0.35
C VAL A 175 2.07 13.65 0.78
N MET A 176 2.58 12.44 0.58
CA MET A 176 2.06 11.20 1.16
C MET A 176 3.14 10.52 1.99
N ASP A 177 2.78 9.91 3.11
CA ASP A 177 3.64 8.94 3.77
C ASP A 177 3.45 7.52 3.20
N PHE A 178 4.20 6.55 3.71
CA PHE A 178 4.14 5.18 3.21
C PHE A 178 2.75 4.54 3.39
N ASP A 179 2.09 4.79 4.52
CA ASP A 179 0.75 4.25 4.78
C ASP A 179 -0.31 4.94 3.93
N ASP A 180 -0.11 6.22 3.56
CA ASP A 180 -1.00 6.93 2.66
C ASP A 180 -1.06 6.28 1.27
N LEU A 181 0.02 5.69 0.78
CA LEU A 181 0.02 5.04 -0.53
C LEU A 181 -1.05 3.95 -0.63
N LEU A 182 -1.24 3.19 0.44
CA LEU A 182 -2.28 2.14 0.48
C LEU A 182 -3.65 2.69 0.86
N LEU A 183 -3.71 3.64 1.79
CA LEU A 183 -4.95 4.30 2.19
C LEU A 183 -5.58 5.04 1.00
N GLN A 184 -4.80 5.88 0.31
CA GLN A 184 -5.27 6.67 -0.83
C GLN A 184 -5.65 5.78 -2.02
N THR A 185 -4.97 4.66 -2.24
CA THR A 185 -5.38 3.66 -3.24
C THR A 185 -6.75 3.06 -2.91
N ASN A 186 -7.00 2.74 -1.65
CA ASN A 186 -8.33 2.24 -1.22
C ASN A 186 -9.42 3.30 -1.38
N ILE A 187 -9.12 4.57 -1.07
CA ILE A 187 -10.02 5.70 -1.26
C ILE A 187 -10.29 5.90 -2.76
N LEU A 188 -9.25 5.90 -3.60
CA LEU A 188 -9.37 6.01 -5.05
C LEU A 188 -10.32 4.95 -5.62
N PHE A 189 -10.11 3.69 -5.27
CA PHE A 189 -10.95 2.57 -5.75
C PHE A 189 -12.34 2.50 -5.10
N ARG A 190 -12.60 3.23 -4.03
CA ARG A 190 -13.92 3.37 -3.42
C ARG A 190 -14.73 4.48 -4.07
N ASP A 191 -14.09 5.62 -4.27
CA ASP A 191 -14.78 6.88 -4.63
C ASP A 191 -14.83 7.10 -6.15
N PHE A 192 -13.99 6.38 -6.93
CA PHE A 192 -13.92 6.46 -8.39
C PHE A 192 -14.04 5.05 -9.02
N PRO A 193 -15.27 4.54 -9.16
CA PRO A 193 -15.52 3.19 -9.70
C PRO A 193 -14.97 2.99 -11.12
N GLU A 194 -14.98 4.03 -11.95
CA GLU A 194 -14.44 4.00 -13.31
C GLU A 194 -12.92 3.79 -13.34
N ILE A 195 -12.22 4.29 -12.33
CA ILE A 195 -10.78 4.04 -12.17
C ILE A 195 -10.54 2.60 -11.71
N LEU A 196 -11.35 2.10 -10.77
CA LEU A 196 -11.28 0.70 -10.36
C LEU A 196 -11.49 -0.22 -11.57
N GLU A 197 -12.53 0.00 -12.35
CA GLU A 197 -12.84 -0.78 -13.56
C GLU A 197 -11.70 -0.74 -14.58
N LYS A 198 -11.08 0.43 -14.77
CA LYS A 198 -9.88 0.59 -15.62
C LYS A 198 -8.77 -0.38 -15.22
N TYR A 199 -8.49 -0.53 -13.92
CA TYR A 199 -7.42 -1.42 -13.44
C TYR A 199 -7.87 -2.88 -13.34
N GLN A 200 -9.14 -3.18 -13.10
CA GLN A 200 -9.70 -4.53 -13.23
C GLN A 200 -9.57 -5.04 -14.67
N ASN A 201 -9.94 -4.21 -15.65
CA ASN A 201 -9.80 -4.54 -17.07
C ASN A 201 -8.35 -4.56 -17.57
N LYS A 202 -7.41 -3.95 -16.82
CA LYS A 202 -5.98 -3.96 -17.14
C LYS A 202 -5.30 -5.27 -16.76
N PHE A 203 -5.67 -5.88 -15.64
CA PHE A 203 -4.97 -7.05 -15.10
C PHE A 203 -5.83 -8.30 -15.21
N ASP A 204 -5.47 -9.21 -16.11
CA ASP A 204 -6.12 -10.52 -16.22
C ASP A 204 -5.68 -11.47 -15.10
N TYR A 205 -4.46 -11.28 -14.58
CA TYR A 205 -3.88 -12.13 -13.54
C TYR A 205 -3.24 -11.29 -12.45
N ILE A 206 -3.64 -11.55 -11.22
CA ILE A 206 -3.07 -10.94 -10.01
C ILE A 206 -2.46 -12.05 -9.18
N LEU A 207 -1.14 -11.95 -8.94
CA LEU A 207 -0.38 -12.92 -8.18
C LEU A 207 0.25 -12.23 -6.96
N VAL A 208 0.12 -12.85 -5.80
CA VAL A 208 0.62 -12.29 -4.54
C VAL A 208 1.52 -13.32 -3.86
N ASP A 209 2.77 -12.94 -3.62
CA ASP A 209 3.70 -13.73 -2.80
C ASP A 209 3.48 -13.40 -1.31
N GLU A 210 3.69 -14.38 -0.44
CA GLU A 210 3.51 -14.28 1.02
C GLU A 210 2.15 -13.66 1.42
N TYR A 211 1.07 -14.12 0.78
CA TYR A 211 -0.29 -13.58 0.97
C TYR A 211 -0.73 -13.53 2.44
N GLN A 212 -0.24 -14.45 3.28
CA GLN A 212 -0.53 -14.50 4.72
C GLN A 212 -0.05 -13.27 5.50
N ASP A 213 0.93 -12.51 4.96
CA ASP A 213 1.52 -11.32 5.59
C ASP A 213 0.79 -10.02 5.22
N THR A 214 -0.28 -10.12 4.39
CA THR A 214 -1.05 -8.95 3.97
C THR A 214 -1.80 -8.33 5.15
N ASN A 215 -1.70 -7.00 5.28
CA ASN A 215 -2.57 -6.25 6.18
C ASN A 215 -3.95 -6.00 5.55
N TYR A 216 -4.88 -5.46 6.34
CA TYR A 216 -6.25 -5.23 5.90
C TYR A 216 -6.35 -4.30 4.68
N SER A 217 -5.55 -3.24 4.64
CA SER A 217 -5.51 -2.30 3.52
C SER A 217 -5.06 -2.97 2.21
N GLN A 218 -3.99 -3.78 2.27
CA GLN A 218 -3.47 -4.55 1.14
C GLN A 218 -4.47 -5.60 0.66
N TYR A 219 -5.07 -6.34 1.60
CA TYR A 219 -6.09 -7.34 1.29
C TYR A 219 -7.27 -6.72 0.53
N LEU A 220 -7.78 -5.57 0.97
CA LEU A 220 -8.92 -4.93 0.31
C LEU A 220 -8.60 -4.44 -1.11
N ILE A 221 -7.38 -3.95 -1.35
CA ILE A 221 -6.96 -3.57 -2.69
C ILE A 221 -6.98 -4.79 -3.62
N ILE A 222 -6.39 -5.91 -3.18
CA ILE A 222 -6.39 -7.15 -3.97
C ILE A 222 -7.82 -7.60 -4.25
N LYS A 223 -8.67 -7.65 -3.20
CA LYS A 223 -10.07 -8.07 -3.31
C LYS A 223 -10.88 -7.22 -4.28
N LYS A 224 -10.61 -5.92 -4.38
CA LYS A 224 -11.29 -5.04 -5.31
C LYS A 224 -10.82 -5.20 -6.75
N LEU A 225 -9.53 -5.49 -6.95
CA LEU A 225 -8.94 -5.64 -8.28
C LEU A 225 -9.23 -7.02 -8.90
N ALA A 226 -9.42 -8.07 -8.08
CA ALA A 226 -9.75 -9.43 -8.52
C ALA A 226 -11.26 -9.60 -8.66
#